data_740e78eb319ae9195b267c7ac3b51aab
#
_entry.id   740e78eb319ae9195b267c7ac3b51aab
#
_cell.length_a   1.000
_cell.length_b   1.000
_cell.length_c   1.000
_cell.angle_alpha   90.00
_cell.angle_beta   90.00
_cell.angle_gamma   90.00
#
_symmetry.space_group_name_H-M   'P 1'
#
loop_
_entity.id
_entity.type
_entity.pdbx_description
1 polymer ?
#
loop_
_entity_poly.entity_id
_entity_poly.type
_entity_poly.pdbx_seq_one_letter_code
_entity_poly.pdbx_strand_id
1 'polypeptide(L)'
;MPSPQLRTLYPAIEPFASGFLQVSPVHRLYYEQCGNPDGKPVVFLHGGPGAGCGPNSRRFFDPAHYHIILFDQRGCGRSTPHAELVENTTWELVADMERLRQHLGIDRWQVFGGSWGSTLALSYAQTHPQRVSELVLRGIFMLRRWELEWFYQKGCDAI
;
A
#
# COMPACT_ATOMS: atom_id res chain seq x y z
N MET A 1 16.45 -7.18 -35.30
CA MET A 1 16.46 -7.68 -33.91
C MET A 1 15.02 -7.69 -33.41
N PRO A 2 14.50 -8.75 -32.80
CA PRO A 2 13.17 -8.71 -32.22
C PRO A 2 13.15 -7.65 -31.12
N SER A 3 12.11 -6.81 -31.09
CA SER A 3 11.90 -5.83 -30.03
C SER A 3 11.89 -6.53 -28.67
N PRO A 4 12.54 -5.97 -27.64
CA PRO A 4 12.51 -6.58 -26.32
C PRO A 4 11.05 -6.70 -25.87
N GLN A 5 10.61 -7.92 -25.58
CA GLN A 5 9.26 -8.18 -25.11
C GLN A 5 9.11 -7.52 -23.73
N LEU A 6 8.30 -6.47 -23.65
CA LEU A 6 8.04 -5.78 -22.39
C LEU A 6 7.38 -6.76 -21.41
N ARG A 7 7.88 -6.80 -20.19
CA ARG A 7 7.24 -7.57 -19.11
C ARG A 7 5.88 -6.97 -18.78
N THR A 8 4.84 -7.79 -18.79
CA THR A 8 3.49 -7.43 -18.36
C THR A 8 3.33 -7.72 -16.87
N LEU A 9 2.18 -7.31 -16.32
CA LEU A 9 1.77 -7.73 -14.97
C LEU A 9 1.62 -9.27 -14.92
N TYR A 10 1.80 -9.84 -13.73
CA TYR A 10 1.53 -11.25 -13.49
C TYR A 10 0.06 -11.60 -13.77
N PRO A 11 -0.27 -12.88 -13.98
CA PRO A 11 -1.66 -13.30 -14.17
C PRO A 11 -2.58 -12.83 -13.03
N ALA A 12 -3.87 -12.70 -13.33
CA ALA A 12 -4.86 -12.38 -12.31
C ALA A 12 -4.97 -13.54 -11.29
N ILE A 13 -5.06 -13.18 -10.03
CA ILE A 13 -5.22 -14.11 -8.92
C ILE A 13 -6.31 -13.62 -7.97
N GLU A 14 -6.93 -14.55 -7.25
CA GLU A 14 -7.86 -14.26 -6.18
C GLU A 14 -7.18 -14.35 -4.80
N PRO A 15 -7.65 -13.64 -3.78
CA PRO A 15 -7.15 -13.78 -2.43
C PRO A 15 -7.50 -15.16 -1.86
N PHE A 16 -6.56 -15.78 -1.18
CA PHE A 16 -6.83 -17.00 -0.41
C PHE A 16 -7.46 -16.70 0.96
N ALA A 17 -7.28 -15.47 1.45
CA ALA A 17 -7.91 -14.97 2.67
C ALA A 17 -8.19 -13.48 2.56
N SER A 18 -9.27 -13.03 3.18
CA SER A 18 -9.60 -11.62 3.32
C SER A 18 -10.39 -11.39 4.61
N GLY A 19 -10.37 -10.17 5.10
CA GLY A 19 -11.07 -9.85 6.32
C GLY A 19 -11.08 -8.37 6.64
N PHE A 20 -11.51 -8.08 7.86
CA PHE A 20 -11.53 -6.74 8.40
C PHE A 20 -10.81 -6.71 9.75
N LEU A 21 -9.97 -5.72 9.94
CA LEU A 21 -9.25 -5.46 11.18
C LEU A 21 -9.76 -4.18 11.84
N GLN A 22 -10.27 -4.27 13.07
CA GLN A 22 -10.59 -3.08 13.85
C GLN A 22 -9.29 -2.44 14.34
N VAL A 23 -9.03 -1.21 13.93
CA VAL A 23 -7.78 -0.48 14.25
C VAL A 23 -7.99 0.68 15.22
N SER A 24 -9.23 1.16 15.36
CA SER A 24 -9.63 2.12 16.37
C SER A 24 -11.14 1.98 16.67
N PRO A 25 -11.70 2.68 17.66
CA PRO A 25 -13.16 2.69 17.85
C PRO A 25 -13.95 3.12 16.60
N VAL A 26 -13.33 3.94 15.74
CA VAL A 26 -13.97 4.50 14.55
C VAL A 26 -13.69 3.65 13.31
N HIS A 27 -12.43 3.18 13.11
CA HIS A 27 -11.98 2.63 11.83
C HIS A 27 -11.79 1.13 11.84
N ARG A 28 -12.24 0.52 10.74
CA ARG A 28 -12.09 -0.90 10.43
C ARG A 28 -11.54 -1.05 9.03
N LEU A 29 -10.33 -1.61 8.91
CA LEU A 29 -9.62 -1.76 7.64
C LEU A 29 -10.00 -3.08 6.97
N TYR A 30 -10.26 -3.01 5.67
CA TYR A 30 -10.31 -4.20 4.83
C TYR A 30 -8.89 -4.61 4.43
N TYR A 31 -8.59 -5.90 4.47
CA TYR A 31 -7.35 -6.46 3.96
C TYR A 31 -7.60 -7.78 3.21
N GLU A 32 -6.64 -8.13 2.35
CA GLU A 32 -6.61 -9.42 1.67
C GLU A 32 -5.19 -9.96 1.58
N GLN A 33 -5.08 -11.29 1.53
CA GLN A 33 -3.86 -12.04 1.41
C GLN A 33 -3.92 -12.87 0.14
N CYS A 34 -2.90 -12.77 -0.71
CA CYS A 34 -2.84 -13.38 -2.03
C CYS A 34 -1.51 -14.09 -2.25
N GLY A 35 -1.43 -14.94 -3.27
CA GLY A 35 -0.22 -15.63 -3.68
C GLY A 35 0.15 -16.78 -2.76
N ASN A 36 1.44 -16.92 -2.44
CA ASN A 36 1.96 -18.02 -1.63
C ASN A 36 1.94 -17.63 -0.14
N PRO A 37 1.16 -18.30 0.72
CA PRO A 37 1.11 -18.00 2.16
C PRO A 37 2.45 -18.23 2.90
N ASP A 38 3.32 -19.09 2.37
CA ASP A 38 4.66 -19.34 2.90
C ASP A 38 5.75 -18.53 2.18
N GLY A 39 5.35 -17.66 1.26
CA GLY A 39 6.23 -16.82 0.46
C GLY A 39 6.77 -15.62 1.23
N LYS A 40 7.62 -14.86 0.54
CA LYS A 40 8.19 -13.62 1.07
C LYS A 40 7.07 -12.57 1.29
N PRO A 41 6.87 -12.06 2.52
CA PRO A 41 5.82 -11.11 2.76
C PRO A 41 6.08 -9.77 2.07
N VAL A 42 5.07 -9.25 1.38
CA VAL A 42 5.08 -7.91 0.78
C VAL A 42 3.77 -7.20 1.06
N VAL A 43 3.83 -5.96 1.55
CA VAL A 43 2.67 -5.09 1.69
C VAL A 43 2.63 -4.06 0.56
N PHE A 44 1.48 -3.96 -0.09
CA PHE A 44 1.21 -2.96 -1.13
C PHE A 44 0.47 -1.76 -0.55
N LEU A 45 1.05 -0.58 -0.70
CA LEU A 45 0.48 0.69 -0.27
C LEU A 45 -0.07 1.45 -1.47
N HIS A 46 -1.41 1.56 -1.54
CA HIS A 46 -2.06 2.30 -2.61
C HIS A 46 -1.81 3.81 -2.53
N GLY A 47 -1.96 4.47 -3.66
CA GLY A 47 -1.82 5.91 -3.79
C GLY A 47 -3.11 6.69 -3.50
N GLY A 48 -3.18 7.87 -4.00
CA GLY A 48 -4.22 8.85 -3.82
C GLY A 48 -3.66 10.07 -3.10
N PRO A 49 -3.91 10.26 -1.80
CA PRO A 49 -4.62 9.36 -0.86
C PRO A 49 -6.06 9.06 -1.27
N GLY A 50 -6.56 7.88 -0.86
CA GLY A 50 -7.98 7.55 -1.04
C GLY A 50 -8.31 6.58 -2.17
N ALA A 51 -7.31 6.09 -2.94
CA ALA A 51 -7.59 5.22 -4.10
C ALA A 51 -8.14 3.83 -3.74
N GLY A 52 -7.71 3.24 -2.62
CA GLY A 52 -7.98 1.84 -2.32
C GLY A 52 -7.19 0.86 -3.19
N CYS A 53 -7.34 -0.43 -2.94
CA CYS A 53 -6.71 -1.51 -3.68
C CYS A 53 -7.71 -2.21 -4.61
N GLY A 54 -7.29 -2.48 -5.84
CA GLY A 54 -8.06 -3.27 -6.80
C GLY A 54 -7.38 -4.59 -7.16
N PRO A 55 -8.06 -5.46 -7.94
CA PRO A 55 -7.50 -6.76 -8.37
C PRO A 55 -6.16 -6.64 -9.10
N ASN A 56 -5.94 -5.57 -9.85
CA ASN A 56 -4.67 -5.34 -10.53
C ASN A 56 -3.51 -5.06 -9.58
N SER A 57 -3.76 -4.60 -8.34
CA SER A 57 -2.73 -4.39 -7.33
C SER A 57 -2.02 -5.69 -6.92
N ARG A 58 -2.71 -6.83 -7.00
CA ARG A 58 -2.17 -8.18 -6.73
C ARG A 58 -1.11 -8.60 -7.75
N ARG A 59 -1.19 -8.07 -8.96
CA ARG A 59 -0.45 -8.50 -10.15
C ARG A 59 0.93 -7.86 -10.30
N PHE A 60 1.35 -7.03 -9.35
CA PHE A 60 2.71 -6.47 -9.32
C PHE A 60 3.76 -7.48 -8.85
N PHE A 61 3.35 -8.59 -8.26
CA PHE A 61 4.21 -9.56 -7.60
C PHE A 61 4.01 -10.95 -8.17
N ASP A 62 5.09 -11.75 -8.18
CA ASP A 62 5.02 -13.16 -8.52
C ASP A 62 4.24 -13.92 -7.44
N PRO A 63 3.04 -14.47 -7.76
CA PRO A 63 2.22 -15.13 -6.76
C PRO A 63 2.80 -16.46 -6.26
N ALA A 64 3.74 -17.05 -6.99
CA ALA A 64 4.43 -18.26 -6.52
C ALA A 64 5.49 -17.95 -5.46
N HIS A 65 6.01 -16.73 -5.46
CA HIS A 65 7.14 -16.32 -4.63
C HIS A 65 6.75 -15.46 -3.43
N TYR A 66 5.71 -14.65 -3.57
CA TYR A 66 5.31 -13.66 -2.56
C TYR A 66 4.04 -14.04 -1.80
N HIS A 67 4.05 -13.80 -0.48
CA HIS A 67 2.85 -13.60 0.31
C HIS A 67 2.45 -12.13 0.18
N ILE A 68 1.41 -11.87 -0.59
CA ILE A 68 1.01 -10.52 -1.03
C ILE A 68 -0.09 -10.01 -0.11
N ILE A 69 0.18 -8.95 0.63
CA ILE A 69 -0.76 -8.29 1.52
C ILE A 69 -1.22 -6.97 0.89
N LEU A 70 -2.53 -6.83 0.71
CA LEU A 70 -3.16 -5.58 0.32
C LEU A 70 -4.11 -5.14 1.42
N PHE A 71 -4.23 -3.84 1.65
CA PHE A 71 -5.26 -3.29 2.52
C PHE A 71 -5.72 -1.93 2.00
N ASP A 72 -6.98 -1.62 2.25
CA ASP A 72 -7.54 -0.31 1.98
C ASP A 72 -7.29 0.56 3.22
N GLN A 73 -6.62 1.71 3.05
CA GLN A 73 -6.32 2.64 4.14
C GLN A 73 -7.61 3.20 4.74
N ARG A 74 -7.54 3.89 5.89
CA ARG A 74 -8.72 4.50 6.54
C ARG A 74 -9.50 5.38 5.58
N GLY A 75 -10.82 5.29 5.61
CA GLY A 75 -11.70 6.07 4.77
C GLY A 75 -11.73 5.67 3.29
N CYS A 76 -11.01 4.63 2.88
CA CYS A 76 -10.79 4.27 1.48
C CYS A 76 -11.38 2.91 1.14
N GLY A 77 -11.71 2.74 -0.15
CA GLY A 77 -12.10 1.45 -0.72
C GLY A 77 -13.19 0.75 0.07
N ARG A 78 -12.88 -0.45 0.58
CA ARG A 78 -13.78 -1.30 1.38
C ARG A 78 -13.65 -1.06 2.89
N SER A 79 -12.65 -0.29 3.33
CA SER A 79 -12.49 0.11 4.74
C SER A 79 -13.62 1.03 5.19
N THR A 80 -13.99 0.94 6.44
CA THR A 80 -15.13 1.69 7.01
C THR A 80 -14.72 2.50 8.25
N PRO A 81 -15.39 3.67 8.47
CA PRO A 81 -16.37 4.34 7.60
C PRO A 81 -15.72 4.91 6.33
N HIS A 82 -16.49 5.04 5.25
CA HIS A 82 -15.99 5.60 3.99
C HIS A 82 -15.85 7.12 4.07
N ALA A 83 -14.75 7.65 3.53
CA ALA A 83 -14.42 9.09 3.50
C ALA A 83 -14.34 9.77 4.88
N GLU A 84 -14.15 8.99 5.96
CA GLU A 84 -14.01 9.54 7.31
C GLU A 84 -12.60 10.12 7.53
N LEU A 85 -12.52 11.33 8.07
CA LEU A 85 -11.28 12.05 8.31
C LEU A 85 -10.86 12.07 9.78
N VAL A 86 -11.77 11.76 10.71
CA VAL A 86 -11.46 11.65 12.13
C VAL A 86 -10.42 10.54 12.33
N GLU A 87 -9.38 10.77 13.13
CA GLU A 87 -8.30 9.82 13.36
C GLU A 87 -7.69 9.27 12.05
N ASN A 88 -7.52 10.10 11.01
CA ASN A 88 -7.02 9.67 9.70
C ASN A 88 -5.79 10.49 9.27
N THR A 89 -4.77 10.53 10.13
CA THR A 89 -3.49 11.14 9.84
C THR A 89 -2.48 10.10 9.35
N THR A 90 -1.36 10.56 8.79
CA THR A 90 -0.26 9.68 8.38
C THR A 90 0.22 8.76 9.50
N TRP A 91 0.23 9.25 10.74
CA TRP A 91 0.75 8.49 11.89
C TRP A 91 -0.20 7.38 12.32
N GLU A 92 -1.51 7.58 12.21
CA GLU A 92 -2.46 6.50 12.39
C GLU A 92 -2.34 5.43 11.31
N LEU A 93 -2.09 5.82 10.05
CA LEU A 93 -1.85 4.86 8.97
C LEU A 93 -0.56 4.05 9.20
N VAL A 94 0.49 4.69 9.70
CA VAL A 94 1.73 4.00 10.11
C VAL A 94 1.46 2.99 11.23
N ALA A 95 0.68 3.38 12.25
CA ALA A 95 0.28 2.49 13.34
C ALA A 95 -0.61 1.35 12.85
N ASP A 96 -1.48 1.60 11.89
CA ASP A 96 -2.35 0.58 11.30
C ASP A 96 -1.55 -0.49 10.53
N MET A 97 -0.48 -0.09 9.84
CA MET A 97 0.43 -1.05 9.20
C MET A 97 1.05 -1.99 10.24
N GLU A 98 1.46 -1.49 11.40
CA GLU A 98 1.97 -2.34 12.49
C GLU A 98 0.89 -3.26 13.06
N ARG A 99 -0.34 -2.76 13.27
CA ARG A 99 -1.47 -3.59 13.72
C ARG A 99 -1.77 -4.71 12.72
N LEU A 100 -1.79 -4.39 11.42
CA LEU A 100 -2.01 -5.38 10.37
C LEU A 100 -0.89 -6.42 10.32
N ARG A 101 0.37 -5.97 10.35
CA ARG A 101 1.53 -6.85 10.36
C ARG A 101 1.47 -7.85 11.54
N GLN A 102 1.19 -7.34 12.74
CA GLN A 102 1.06 -8.15 13.96
C GLN A 102 -0.13 -9.11 13.88
N HIS A 103 -1.27 -8.65 13.38
CA HIS A 103 -2.47 -9.46 13.19
C HIS A 103 -2.22 -10.64 12.26
N LEU A 104 -1.38 -10.46 11.23
CA LEU A 104 -1.02 -11.50 10.27
C LEU A 104 0.19 -12.35 10.73
N GLY A 105 0.77 -12.09 11.90
CA GLY A 105 1.93 -12.83 12.41
C GLY A 105 3.22 -12.63 11.62
N ILE A 106 3.33 -11.53 10.87
CA ILE A 106 4.48 -11.21 10.01
C ILE A 106 5.54 -10.48 10.85
N ASP A 107 6.78 -10.96 10.87
CA ASP A 107 7.87 -10.28 11.57
C ASP A 107 8.42 -9.07 10.79
N ARG A 108 8.70 -9.26 9.50
CA ARG A 108 9.21 -8.23 8.59
C ARG A 108 8.59 -8.42 7.21
N TRP A 109 8.40 -7.35 6.49
CA TRP A 109 7.89 -7.38 5.12
C TRP A 109 8.62 -6.43 4.17
N GLN A 110 8.59 -6.74 2.90
CA GLN A 110 8.89 -5.78 1.85
C GLN A 110 7.75 -4.77 1.79
N VAL A 111 8.09 -3.48 1.71
CA VAL A 111 7.10 -2.41 1.56
C VAL A 111 7.16 -1.87 0.14
N PHE A 112 6.04 -1.96 -0.57
CA PHE A 112 5.89 -1.44 -1.93
C PHE A 112 4.89 -0.30 -1.94
N GLY A 113 5.32 0.91 -2.32
CA GLY A 113 4.47 2.09 -2.32
C GLY A 113 4.58 2.91 -3.60
N GLY A 114 3.44 3.37 -4.13
CA GLY A 114 3.37 4.23 -5.29
C GLY A 114 2.63 5.54 -5.02
N SER A 115 3.12 6.68 -5.56
CA SER A 115 2.53 8.00 -5.34
C SER A 115 2.42 8.32 -3.85
N TRP A 116 1.25 8.68 -3.32
CA TRP A 116 1.00 8.79 -1.86
C TRP A 116 1.49 7.56 -1.08
N GLY A 117 1.33 6.35 -1.64
CA GLY A 117 1.86 5.13 -1.02
C GLY A 117 3.37 5.15 -0.82
N SER A 118 4.14 5.90 -1.63
CA SER A 118 5.58 6.07 -1.42
C SER A 118 5.87 6.97 -0.21
N THR A 119 5.06 7.99 0.02
CA THR A 119 5.14 8.85 1.22
C THR A 119 4.87 8.04 2.48
N LEU A 120 3.80 7.26 2.47
CA LEU A 120 3.44 6.38 3.59
C LEU A 120 4.52 5.31 3.84
N ALA A 121 5.07 4.72 2.76
CA ALA A 121 6.16 3.75 2.85
C ALA A 121 7.41 4.34 3.52
N LEU A 122 7.79 5.56 3.14
CA LEU A 122 8.93 6.26 3.76
C LEU A 122 8.68 6.60 5.22
N SER A 123 7.48 7.09 5.56
CA SER A 123 7.09 7.38 6.93
C SER A 123 7.14 6.12 7.81
N TYR A 124 6.61 5.01 7.29
CA TYR A 124 6.65 3.72 7.97
C TYR A 124 8.08 3.20 8.14
N ALA A 125 8.90 3.22 7.08
CA ALA A 125 10.28 2.71 7.12
C ALA A 125 11.17 3.50 8.08
N GLN A 126 10.96 4.81 8.21
CA GLN A 126 11.69 5.64 9.19
C GLN A 126 11.25 5.38 10.63
N THR A 127 9.97 5.09 10.84
CA THR A 127 9.41 4.82 12.18
C THR A 127 9.71 3.39 12.65
N HIS A 128 9.67 2.43 11.74
CA HIS A 128 9.84 1.00 12.01
C HIS A 128 10.89 0.34 11.11
N PRO A 129 12.14 0.83 11.08
CA PRO A 129 13.17 0.33 10.15
C PRO A 129 13.45 -1.17 10.32
N GLN A 130 13.30 -1.71 11.54
CA GLN A 130 13.49 -3.13 11.84
C GLN A 130 12.38 -4.03 11.25
N ARG A 131 11.26 -3.46 10.80
CA ARG A 131 10.11 -4.20 10.23
C ARG A 131 10.10 -4.19 8.71
N VAL A 132 11.02 -3.48 8.09
CA VAL A 132 11.16 -3.39 6.63
C VAL A 132 12.33 -4.25 6.18
N SER A 133 12.06 -5.24 5.35
CA SER A 133 13.09 -6.06 4.72
C SER A 133 13.65 -5.39 3.46
N GLU A 134 12.77 -4.83 2.64
CA GLU A 134 13.10 -4.03 1.45
C GLU A 134 12.05 -2.94 1.25
N LEU A 135 12.47 -1.89 0.55
CA LEU A 135 11.62 -0.75 0.21
C LEU A 135 11.62 -0.54 -1.30
N VAL A 136 10.46 -0.63 -1.92
CA VAL A 136 10.26 -0.39 -3.35
C VAL A 136 9.31 0.78 -3.54
N LEU A 137 9.80 1.85 -4.14
CA LEU A 137 9.06 3.10 -4.33
C LEU A 137 8.93 3.40 -5.83
N ARG A 138 7.74 3.79 -6.25
CA ARG A 138 7.50 4.27 -7.61
C ARG A 138 6.67 5.54 -7.61
N GLY A 139 6.88 6.41 -8.62
CA GLY A 139 6.20 7.70 -8.65
C GLY A 139 6.38 8.45 -7.32
N ILE A 140 7.65 8.55 -6.87
CA ILE A 140 7.99 9.00 -5.52
C ILE A 140 7.43 10.40 -5.29
N PHE A 141 6.64 10.53 -4.21
CA PHE A 141 6.03 11.76 -3.76
C PHE A 141 6.44 12.02 -2.30
N MET A 142 7.15 13.12 -2.08
CA MET A 142 7.77 13.45 -0.79
C MET A 142 6.97 14.49 0.01
N LEU A 143 5.79 14.91 -0.50
CA LEU A 143 4.98 16.00 0.08
C LEU A 143 5.74 17.32 0.24
N ARG A 144 6.77 17.57 -0.55
CA ARG A 144 7.48 18.84 -0.53
C ARG A 144 6.56 19.95 -1.06
N ARG A 145 6.74 21.16 -0.55
CA ARG A 145 5.88 22.29 -0.92
C ARG A 145 5.79 22.49 -2.44
N TRP A 146 6.91 22.41 -3.14
CA TRP A 146 6.93 22.57 -4.60
C TRP A 146 6.20 21.43 -5.34
N GLU A 147 6.20 20.19 -4.81
CA GLU A 147 5.42 19.08 -5.37
C GLU A 147 3.92 19.33 -5.22
N LEU A 148 3.50 19.83 -4.05
CA LEU A 148 2.10 20.22 -3.80
C LEU A 148 1.66 21.37 -4.69
N GLU A 149 2.50 22.41 -4.84
CA GLU A 149 2.25 23.54 -5.71
C GLU A 149 2.15 23.09 -7.18
N TRP A 150 3.03 22.18 -7.62
CA TRP A 150 3.01 21.62 -8.96
C TRP A 150 1.75 20.82 -9.24
N PHE A 151 1.35 19.91 -8.32
CA PHE A 151 0.19 19.05 -8.51
C PHE A 151 -1.15 19.81 -8.42
N TYR A 152 -1.26 20.78 -7.51
CA TYR A 152 -2.57 21.31 -7.13
C TYR A 152 -2.74 22.80 -7.42
N GLN A 153 -1.71 23.52 -7.86
CA GLN A 153 -1.79 24.97 -8.03
C GLN A 153 -1.30 25.48 -9.40
N LYS A 154 -0.09 25.16 -9.83
CA LYS A 154 0.54 25.83 -10.99
C LYS A 154 1.21 24.91 -12.01
N GLY A 155 1.47 23.67 -11.69
CA GLY A 155 2.32 22.81 -12.52
C GLY A 155 1.58 22.00 -13.58
N CYS A 156 0.36 21.59 -13.28
CA CYS A 156 -0.44 20.76 -14.18
C CYS A 156 -0.92 21.50 -15.45
N ASP A 157 -0.89 22.84 -15.45
CA ASP A 157 -1.28 23.65 -16.62
C ASP A 157 -0.18 23.70 -17.70
N ALA A 158 1.00 23.13 -17.42
CA ALA A 158 2.18 23.16 -18.29
C ALA A 158 2.41 21.85 -19.09
N ILE A 159 1.47 20.92 -19.09
CA ILE A 159 1.56 19.64 -19.80
C ILE A 159 0.57 19.61 -20.97
#